data_2f84922e146085280e9af181047b5226
#
_entry.id   2f84922e146085280e9af181047b5226
#
_cell.length_a   1.000
_cell.length_b   1.000
_cell.length_c   1.000
_cell.angle_alpha   90.00
_cell.angle_beta   90.00
_cell.angle_gamma   90.00
#
_symmetry.space_group_name_H-M   'P 1'
#
loop_
_entity.id
_entity.type
_entity.pdbx_description
1 polymer ?
#
loop_
_entity_poly.entity_id
_entity_poly.type
_entity_poly.pdbx_seq_one_letter_code
_entity_poly.pdbx_strand_id
1 'polypeptide(L)'
;MEWFALMRHYGAPTRLLDCTYSVFVALFFAVEKAHCDFTLWAFNAKGMDKRACEVLGPDKSRLVKRGQNYDPNLQFEEDFCKIFSSRSRKKFVLPMNPYKFNERLVVQQGVFLCPGDISEKFEDNLVNMFDSPGELNNCVKKYIFTYNVKLKKEILFYLQKMNMNRATLFPGLEGFACSLNSFLSFPEVTTVLPKDSRYVTNRYNARWPKSKKKIIRK
;
A
#
# COMPACT_ATOMS: atom_id res chain seq x y z
N MET A 1 -3.89 -13.11 -11.49
CA MET A 1 -3.33 -11.86 -10.87
C MET A 1 -3.27 -10.71 -11.88
N GLU A 2 -2.71 -10.92 -13.04
CA GLU A 2 -2.49 -9.90 -14.10
C GLU A 2 -3.78 -9.18 -14.51
N TRP A 3 -4.87 -9.92 -14.70
CA TRP A 3 -6.18 -9.35 -15.00
C TRP A 3 -6.68 -8.41 -13.90
N PHE A 4 -6.50 -8.75 -12.63
CA PHE A 4 -6.86 -7.86 -11.51
C PHE A 4 -6.02 -6.59 -11.50
N ALA A 5 -4.71 -6.70 -11.78
CA ALA A 5 -3.82 -5.54 -11.91
C ALA A 5 -4.24 -4.64 -13.08
N LEU A 6 -4.59 -5.22 -14.23
CA LEU A 6 -5.10 -4.49 -15.38
C LEU A 6 -6.44 -3.82 -15.10
N MET A 7 -7.40 -4.54 -14.52
CA MET A 7 -8.68 -3.98 -14.11
C MET A 7 -8.50 -2.82 -13.13
N ARG A 8 -7.61 -2.98 -12.14
CA ARG A 8 -7.27 -1.92 -11.18
C ARG A 8 -6.67 -0.70 -11.86
N HIS A 9 -5.80 -0.91 -12.85
CA HIS A 9 -5.21 0.17 -13.64
C HIS A 9 -6.27 1.06 -14.32
N TYR A 10 -7.35 0.44 -14.81
CA TYR A 10 -8.49 1.14 -15.43
C TYR A 10 -9.58 1.58 -14.44
N GLY A 11 -9.33 1.51 -13.13
CA GLY A 11 -10.23 2.01 -12.10
C GLY A 11 -11.35 1.04 -11.71
N ALA A 12 -11.35 -0.19 -12.19
CA ALA A 12 -12.34 -1.18 -11.76
C ALA A 12 -12.11 -1.58 -10.30
N PRO A 13 -13.18 -1.85 -9.54
CA PRO A 13 -13.07 -2.34 -8.17
C PRO A 13 -12.48 -3.75 -8.17
N THR A 14 -11.35 -3.91 -7.47
CA THR A 14 -10.69 -5.19 -7.29
C THR A 14 -10.33 -5.39 -5.83
N ARG A 15 -9.93 -6.62 -5.46
CA ARG A 15 -9.42 -6.91 -4.11
C ARG A 15 -8.03 -6.33 -3.84
N LEU A 16 -7.35 -5.82 -4.88
CA LEU A 16 -6.00 -5.29 -4.76
C LEU A 16 -6.02 -3.87 -4.20
N LEU A 17 -5.21 -3.63 -3.18
CA LEU A 17 -4.94 -2.30 -2.65
C LEU A 17 -3.59 -1.82 -3.20
N ASP A 18 -3.59 -0.66 -3.86
CA ASP A 18 -2.36 -0.06 -4.41
C ASP A 18 -1.44 0.39 -3.28
N CYS A 19 -0.18 0.00 -3.39
CA CYS A 19 0.91 0.45 -2.55
C CYS A 19 2.15 0.74 -3.41
N THR A 20 3.18 1.28 -2.81
CA THR A 20 4.44 1.59 -3.49
C THR A 20 5.63 1.35 -2.56
N TYR A 21 6.77 1.00 -3.15
CA TYR A 21 8.05 0.92 -2.42
C TYR A 21 8.67 2.31 -2.19
N SER A 22 8.18 3.36 -2.88
CA SER A 22 8.68 4.72 -2.76
C SER A 22 7.87 5.54 -1.76
N VAL A 23 8.51 5.99 -0.69
CA VAL A 23 7.89 6.90 0.28
C VAL A 23 7.44 8.22 -0.37
N PHE A 24 8.16 8.70 -1.38
CA PHE A 24 7.84 9.94 -2.08
C PHE A 24 6.60 9.80 -2.95
N VAL A 25 6.45 8.67 -3.63
CA VAL A 25 5.23 8.35 -4.40
C VAL A 25 4.03 8.21 -3.46
N ALA A 26 4.19 7.49 -2.34
CA ALA A 26 3.13 7.36 -1.33
C ALA A 26 2.73 8.73 -0.76
N LEU A 27 3.70 9.59 -0.45
CA LEU A 27 3.45 10.94 0.04
C LEU A 27 2.74 11.80 -1.00
N PHE A 28 3.12 11.72 -2.27
CA PHE A 28 2.44 12.40 -3.36
C PHE A 28 0.94 12.04 -3.40
N PHE A 29 0.62 10.74 -3.43
CA PHE A 29 -0.78 10.29 -3.45
C PHE A 29 -1.56 10.69 -2.20
N ALA A 30 -0.92 10.69 -1.03
CA ALA A 30 -1.56 11.08 0.20
C ALA A 30 -1.91 12.57 0.24
N VAL A 31 -1.04 13.43 -0.33
CA VAL A 31 -1.16 14.89 -0.18
C VAL A 31 -1.83 15.57 -1.38
N GLU A 32 -1.74 15.01 -2.58
CA GLU A 32 -2.21 15.65 -3.82
C GLU A 32 -3.67 16.12 -3.70
N LYS A 33 -4.55 15.23 -3.26
CA LYS A 33 -5.99 15.49 -3.12
C LYS A 33 -6.44 15.73 -1.68
N ALA A 34 -5.50 15.90 -0.74
CA ALA A 34 -5.86 16.13 0.65
C ALA A 34 -6.55 17.47 0.85
N HIS A 35 -7.66 17.47 1.59
CA HIS A 35 -8.43 18.64 2.06
C HIS A 35 -8.68 18.57 3.57
N CYS A 36 -8.25 17.51 4.23
CA CYS A 36 -8.31 17.25 5.68
C CYS A 36 -7.06 16.46 6.07
N ASP A 37 -6.97 16.08 7.33
CA ASP A 37 -5.91 15.22 7.84
C ASP A 37 -5.77 13.97 6.98
N PHE A 38 -4.53 13.62 6.65
CA PHE A 38 -4.22 12.48 5.80
C PHE A 38 -3.25 11.52 6.48
N THR A 39 -3.21 10.31 5.98
CA THR A 39 -2.46 9.23 6.61
C THR A 39 -1.56 8.55 5.61
N LEU A 40 -0.32 8.29 6.02
CA LEU A 40 0.61 7.43 5.34
C LEU A 40 0.77 6.13 6.12
N TRP A 41 0.57 5.01 5.44
CA TRP A 41 0.80 3.69 5.99
C TRP A 41 2.12 3.13 5.49
N ALA A 42 2.93 2.60 6.40
CA ALA A 42 4.16 1.90 6.06
C ALA A 42 4.08 0.44 6.51
N PHE A 43 4.38 -0.46 5.59
CA PHE A 43 4.31 -1.89 5.78
C PHE A 43 5.69 -2.54 5.63
N ASN A 44 6.08 -3.38 6.58
CA ASN A 44 7.24 -4.24 6.45
C ASN A 44 6.88 -5.44 5.54
N ALA A 45 7.15 -5.34 4.25
CA ALA A 45 6.79 -6.37 3.26
C ALA A 45 7.32 -7.75 3.62
N LYS A 46 8.56 -7.85 4.13
CA LYS A 46 9.16 -9.14 4.55
C LYS A 46 8.46 -9.74 5.76
N GLY A 47 8.12 -8.89 6.76
CA GLY A 47 7.40 -9.32 7.95
C GLY A 47 5.98 -9.79 7.63
N MET A 48 5.28 -9.04 6.76
CA MET A 48 3.95 -9.42 6.28
C MET A 48 3.99 -10.72 5.47
N ASP A 49 4.98 -10.87 4.59
CA ASP A 49 5.17 -12.06 3.79
C ASP A 49 5.39 -13.30 4.67
N LYS A 50 6.27 -13.20 5.66
CA LYS A 50 6.51 -14.25 6.65
C LYS A 50 5.21 -14.64 7.37
N ARG A 51 4.46 -13.64 7.88
CA ARG A 51 3.20 -13.90 8.60
C ARG A 51 2.11 -14.51 7.72
N ALA A 52 1.98 -14.04 6.49
CA ALA A 52 1.06 -14.65 5.53
C ALA A 52 1.43 -16.13 5.23
N CYS A 53 2.73 -16.45 5.19
CA CYS A 53 3.18 -17.83 5.09
C CYS A 53 2.70 -18.69 6.25
N GLU A 54 2.83 -18.19 7.48
CA GLU A 54 2.44 -18.94 8.68
C GLU A 54 0.92 -19.17 8.69
N VAL A 55 0.11 -18.18 8.34
CA VAL A 55 -1.35 -18.31 8.23
C VAL A 55 -1.79 -19.25 7.11
N LEU A 56 -1.15 -19.20 5.97
CA LEU A 56 -1.45 -20.05 4.82
C LEU A 56 -0.95 -21.48 4.98
N GLY A 57 0.13 -21.68 5.76
CA GLY A 57 0.73 -22.99 5.95
C GLY A 57 1.25 -23.58 4.64
N PRO A 58 1.05 -24.92 4.40
CA PRO A 58 1.56 -25.60 3.20
C PRO A 58 1.08 -25.01 1.87
N ASP A 59 -0.08 -24.37 1.85
CA ASP A 59 -0.66 -23.78 0.62
C ASP A 59 0.20 -22.69 0.03
N LYS A 60 0.98 -21.96 0.86
CA LYS A 60 1.86 -20.90 0.38
C LYS A 60 3.17 -21.41 -0.22
N SER A 61 3.63 -22.60 0.15
CA SER A 61 4.85 -23.16 -0.46
C SER A 61 4.76 -23.20 -1.99
N ARG A 62 3.54 -23.12 -2.53
CA ARG A 62 3.24 -23.08 -3.95
C ARG A 62 3.47 -21.70 -4.57
N LEU A 63 3.18 -20.59 -3.85
CA LEU A 63 3.44 -19.23 -4.34
C LEU A 63 4.92 -18.82 -4.30
N VAL A 64 5.73 -19.46 -3.47
CA VAL A 64 7.11 -19.04 -3.17
C VAL A 64 8.16 -19.96 -3.80
N LYS A 65 7.83 -21.20 -4.17
CA LYS A 65 8.78 -22.13 -4.79
C LYS A 65 9.07 -21.76 -6.24
N ARG A 66 10.02 -20.89 -6.43
CA ARG A 66 10.72 -20.70 -7.71
C ARG A 66 11.68 -21.87 -7.92
N GLY A 67 11.18 -23.01 -8.39
CA GLY A 67 12.01 -24.13 -8.83
C GLY A 67 12.57 -23.90 -10.24
N GLN A 68 13.63 -24.64 -10.64
CA GLN A 68 14.30 -24.53 -11.94
C GLN A 68 13.41 -24.81 -13.16
N ASN A 69 12.22 -25.40 -13.00
CA ASN A 69 11.25 -25.69 -14.05
C ASN A 69 9.91 -24.94 -13.84
N TYR A 70 9.98 -23.77 -13.22
CA TYR A 70 8.80 -22.94 -12.93
C TYR A 70 8.46 -22.07 -14.13
N ASP A 71 7.30 -22.30 -14.78
CA ASP A 71 6.69 -21.32 -15.66
C ASP A 71 5.99 -20.27 -14.78
N PRO A 72 6.57 -19.08 -14.62
CA PRO A 72 6.04 -18.07 -13.70
C PRO A 72 4.65 -17.56 -14.11
N ASN A 73 4.25 -17.76 -15.37
CA ASN A 73 2.98 -17.26 -15.90
C ASN A 73 1.80 -18.17 -15.53
N LEU A 74 1.93 -19.47 -15.76
CA LEU A 74 0.84 -20.42 -15.55
C LEU A 74 0.70 -20.82 -14.08
N GLN A 75 1.81 -21.14 -13.42
CA GLN A 75 1.80 -21.63 -12.04
C GLN A 75 1.36 -20.56 -11.05
N PHE A 76 1.79 -19.30 -11.24
CA PHE A 76 1.42 -18.20 -10.36
C PHE A 76 -0.08 -17.89 -10.42
N GLU A 77 -0.69 -17.90 -11.61
CA GLU A 77 -2.12 -17.66 -11.77
C GLU A 77 -2.96 -18.79 -11.15
N GLU A 78 -2.53 -20.05 -11.32
CA GLU A 78 -3.20 -21.19 -10.69
C GLU A 78 -3.13 -21.13 -9.16
N ASP A 79 -1.96 -20.85 -8.61
CA ASP A 79 -1.76 -20.78 -7.16
C ASP A 79 -2.47 -19.57 -6.56
N PHE A 80 -2.50 -18.44 -7.28
CA PHE A 80 -3.32 -17.29 -6.91
C PHE A 80 -4.81 -17.67 -6.83
N CYS A 81 -5.34 -18.33 -7.87
CA CYS A 81 -6.73 -18.78 -7.87
C CYS A 81 -7.01 -19.78 -6.73
N LYS A 82 -6.13 -20.74 -6.48
CA LYS A 82 -6.31 -21.71 -5.38
C LYS A 82 -6.37 -21.06 -4.01
N ILE A 83 -5.55 -20.04 -3.76
CA ILE A 83 -5.47 -19.35 -2.46
C ILE A 83 -6.62 -18.36 -2.29
N PHE A 84 -6.88 -17.53 -3.30
CA PHE A 84 -7.80 -16.41 -3.17
C PHE A 84 -9.23 -16.71 -3.62
N SER A 85 -9.46 -17.80 -4.38
CA SER A 85 -10.80 -18.28 -4.78
C SER A 85 -11.27 -19.49 -3.95
N SER A 86 -10.46 -19.96 -3.00
CA SER A 86 -10.85 -21.06 -2.12
C SER A 86 -11.98 -20.65 -1.18
N ARG A 87 -12.81 -21.62 -0.78
CA ARG A 87 -13.85 -21.39 0.24
C ARG A 87 -13.29 -21.15 1.65
N SER A 88 -12.01 -21.43 1.85
CA SER A 88 -11.33 -21.19 3.13
C SER A 88 -11.03 -19.69 3.28
N ARG A 89 -11.84 -19.02 4.09
CA ARG A 89 -11.73 -17.57 4.36
C ARG A 89 -10.65 -17.29 5.42
N LYS A 90 -9.39 -17.42 5.04
CA LYS A 90 -8.27 -17.08 5.92
C LYS A 90 -8.05 -15.58 5.91
N LYS A 91 -7.93 -14.98 7.10
CA LYS A 91 -7.68 -13.53 7.26
C LYS A 91 -6.18 -13.27 7.25
N PHE A 92 -5.68 -12.74 6.15
CA PHE A 92 -4.29 -12.31 5.97
C PHE A 92 -4.22 -11.21 4.92
N VAL A 93 -3.08 -10.55 4.82
CA VAL A 93 -2.76 -9.60 3.75
C VAL A 93 -1.40 -9.99 3.17
N LEU A 94 -1.34 -10.20 1.87
CA LEU A 94 -0.14 -10.61 1.16
C LEU A 94 0.35 -9.49 0.22
N PRO A 95 1.60 -9.00 0.38
CA PRO A 95 2.24 -8.14 -0.61
C PRO A 95 2.52 -8.94 -1.89
N MET A 96 2.12 -8.42 -3.04
CA MET A 96 2.24 -9.09 -4.32
C MET A 96 2.69 -8.14 -5.41
N ASN A 97 3.68 -8.55 -6.18
CA ASN A 97 4.08 -7.87 -7.41
C ASN A 97 3.44 -8.59 -8.60
N PRO A 98 2.82 -7.87 -9.56
CA PRO A 98 2.40 -8.49 -10.80
C PRO A 98 3.63 -8.94 -11.58
N TYR A 99 3.51 -10.02 -12.33
CA TYR A 99 4.60 -10.53 -13.16
C TYR A 99 4.89 -9.59 -14.33
N LYS A 100 3.84 -9.07 -14.97
CA LYS A 100 3.94 -8.07 -16.04
C LYS A 100 3.68 -6.69 -15.45
N PHE A 101 4.72 -5.86 -15.47
CA PHE A 101 4.58 -4.47 -15.09
C PHE A 101 4.12 -3.64 -16.30
N ASN A 102 3.09 -2.84 -16.12
CA ASN A 102 2.82 -1.74 -17.04
C ASN A 102 3.73 -0.53 -16.68
N GLU A 103 3.89 0.39 -17.62
CA GLU A 103 4.74 1.57 -17.45
C GLU A 103 4.41 2.36 -16.17
N ARG A 104 3.13 2.53 -15.88
CA ARG A 104 2.67 3.22 -14.67
C ARG A 104 3.11 2.52 -13.39
N LEU A 105 2.99 1.19 -13.30
CA LEU A 105 3.44 0.43 -12.13
C LEU A 105 4.95 0.54 -11.92
N VAL A 106 5.72 0.52 -13.02
CA VAL A 106 7.19 0.68 -12.95
C VAL A 106 7.55 2.05 -12.41
N VAL A 107 6.99 3.11 -12.98
CA VAL A 107 7.29 4.50 -12.56
C VAL A 107 6.84 4.75 -11.12
N GLN A 108 5.69 4.22 -10.71
CA GLN A 108 5.17 4.34 -9.36
C GLN A 108 5.84 3.38 -8.37
N GLN A 109 6.76 2.50 -8.81
CA GLN A 109 7.33 1.44 -7.98
C GLN A 109 6.22 0.66 -7.24
N GLY A 110 5.16 0.33 -7.99
CA GLY A 110 3.91 -0.19 -7.47
C GLY A 110 4.02 -1.62 -6.94
N VAL A 111 3.31 -1.89 -5.88
CA VAL A 111 3.08 -3.21 -5.28
C VAL A 111 1.63 -3.28 -4.83
N PHE A 112 1.03 -4.45 -4.86
CA PHE A 112 -0.33 -4.64 -4.38
C PHE A 112 -0.34 -5.32 -3.02
N LEU A 113 -1.26 -4.90 -2.15
CA LEU A 113 -1.65 -5.66 -0.97
C LEU A 113 -2.95 -6.39 -1.26
N CYS A 114 -2.95 -7.71 -1.11
CA CYS A 114 -4.09 -8.56 -1.41
C CYS A 114 -4.64 -9.19 -0.12
N PRO A 115 -5.86 -8.82 0.32
CA PRO A 115 -6.50 -9.45 1.48
C PRO A 115 -6.98 -10.86 1.14
N GLY A 116 -6.88 -11.77 2.09
CA GLY A 116 -7.33 -13.16 1.94
C GLY A 116 -8.85 -13.29 1.94
N ASP A 117 -9.53 -12.65 2.88
CA ASP A 117 -10.99 -12.66 2.98
C ASP A 117 -11.58 -11.33 2.50
N ILE A 118 -12.24 -11.35 1.33
CA ILE A 118 -12.89 -10.17 0.74
C ILE A 118 -14.23 -9.81 1.38
N SER A 119 -14.81 -10.69 2.20
CA SER A 119 -16.04 -10.39 2.95
C SER A 119 -15.79 -9.54 4.19
N GLU A 120 -14.54 -9.40 4.58
CA GLU A 120 -14.11 -8.61 5.72
C GLU A 120 -13.33 -7.36 5.27
N LYS A 121 -13.28 -6.36 6.15
CA LYS A 121 -12.49 -5.16 5.88
C LYS A 121 -11.00 -5.47 5.78
N PHE A 122 -10.27 -4.63 5.04
CA PHE A 122 -8.82 -4.77 4.91
C PHE A 122 -8.12 -4.78 6.28
N GLU A 123 -8.53 -3.89 7.20
CA GLU A 123 -7.98 -3.78 8.54
C GLU A 123 -8.24 -5.04 9.37
N ASP A 124 -9.38 -5.71 9.20
CA ASP A 124 -9.70 -6.96 9.89
C ASP A 124 -8.82 -8.11 9.39
N ASN A 125 -8.56 -8.19 8.09
CA ASN A 125 -7.58 -9.12 7.53
C ASN A 125 -6.18 -8.86 8.09
N LEU A 126 -5.78 -7.58 8.14
CA LEU A 126 -4.47 -7.16 8.61
C LEU A 126 -4.26 -7.46 10.10
N VAL A 127 -5.22 -7.10 10.94
CA VAL A 127 -5.12 -7.31 12.40
C VAL A 127 -5.15 -8.80 12.76
N ASN A 128 -6.01 -9.57 12.10
CA ASN A 128 -6.18 -10.98 12.43
C ASN A 128 -5.03 -11.89 11.97
N MET A 129 -4.17 -11.41 11.05
CA MET A 129 -3.00 -12.20 10.64
C MET A 129 -1.88 -12.19 11.69
N PHE A 130 -1.90 -11.30 12.68
CA PHE A 130 -0.90 -11.22 13.74
C PHE A 130 -1.42 -11.78 15.06
N ASP A 131 -0.53 -12.40 15.85
CA ASP A 131 -0.91 -13.01 17.13
C ASP A 131 -0.95 -11.98 18.26
N SER A 132 -0.20 -10.89 18.13
CA SER A 132 -0.13 -9.84 19.13
C SER A 132 -0.10 -8.43 18.55
N PRO A 133 -0.54 -7.41 19.32
CA PRO A 133 -0.39 -6.01 18.94
C PRO A 133 1.06 -5.59 18.72
N GLY A 134 2.01 -6.20 19.42
CA GLY A 134 3.43 -5.93 19.29
C GLY A 134 3.96 -6.35 17.91
N GLU A 135 3.59 -7.54 17.44
CA GLU A 135 3.96 -8.02 16.11
C GLU A 135 3.36 -7.14 15.01
N LEU A 136 2.06 -6.80 15.13
CA LEU A 136 1.41 -5.89 14.21
C LEU A 136 2.17 -4.55 14.15
N ASN A 137 2.50 -3.97 15.31
CA ASN A 137 3.21 -2.70 15.39
C ASN A 137 4.63 -2.75 14.85
N ASN A 138 5.28 -3.92 14.83
CA ASN A 138 6.59 -4.10 14.20
C ASN A 138 6.49 -4.17 12.66
N CYS A 139 5.35 -4.60 12.15
CA CYS A 139 5.16 -4.77 10.71
C CYS A 139 4.39 -3.61 10.05
N VAL A 140 3.60 -2.86 10.81
CA VAL A 140 2.73 -1.81 10.28
C VAL A 140 2.88 -0.53 11.08
N LYS A 141 3.12 0.57 10.38
CA LYS A 141 3.17 1.92 10.96
C LYS A 141 2.16 2.82 10.27
N LYS A 142 1.51 3.67 11.05
CA LYS A 142 0.56 4.66 10.57
C LYS A 142 1.05 6.05 10.97
N TYR A 143 1.34 6.89 9.99
CA TYR A 143 1.74 8.28 10.18
C TYR A 143 0.55 9.19 9.84
N ILE A 144 0.09 9.96 10.80
CA ILE A 144 -1.03 10.89 10.63
C ILE A 144 -0.44 12.29 10.48
N PHE A 145 -0.81 12.97 9.40
CA PHE A 145 -0.42 14.33 9.12
C PHE A 145 -1.63 15.25 9.33
N THR A 146 -1.48 16.21 10.22
CA THR A 146 -2.49 17.26 10.38
C THR A 146 -2.50 18.15 9.15
N TYR A 147 -3.68 18.30 8.54
CA TYR A 147 -3.84 19.07 7.33
C TYR A 147 -3.56 20.55 7.57
N ASN A 148 -2.69 21.10 6.73
CA ASN A 148 -2.41 22.51 6.64
C ASN A 148 -2.12 22.85 5.19
N VAL A 149 -2.79 23.90 4.67
CA VAL A 149 -2.63 24.33 3.28
C VAL A 149 -1.18 24.69 2.94
N LYS A 150 -0.46 25.32 3.88
CA LYS A 150 0.96 25.67 3.70
C LYS A 150 1.81 24.41 3.63
N LEU A 151 1.64 23.48 4.56
CA LEU A 151 2.35 22.20 4.58
C LEU A 151 2.10 21.39 3.29
N LYS A 152 0.83 21.32 2.83
CA LYS A 152 0.49 20.68 1.55
C LYS A 152 1.28 21.27 0.40
N LYS A 153 1.29 22.60 0.27
CA LYS A 153 2.01 23.31 -0.80
C LYS A 153 3.52 23.06 -0.72
N GLU A 154 4.10 23.12 0.46
CA GLU A 154 5.53 22.84 0.68
C GLU A 154 5.89 21.41 0.28
N ILE A 155 5.13 20.41 0.72
CA ILE A 155 5.35 19.01 0.35
C ILE A 155 5.29 18.84 -1.18
N LEU A 156 4.22 19.35 -1.83
CA LEU A 156 4.08 19.24 -3.28
C LEU A 156 5.19 19.96 -4.04
N PHE A 157 5.64 21.12 -3.54
CA PHE A 157 6.76 21.85 -4.13
C PHE A 157 8.07 21.04 -4.08
N TYR A 158 8.40 20.43 -2.93
CA TYR A 158 9.60 19.60 -2.83
C TYR A 158 9.49 18.32 -3.65
N LEU A 159 8.33 17.68 -3.67
CA LEU A 159 8.08 16.52 -4.54
C LEU A 159 8.24 16.90 -6.02
N GLN A 160 7.74 18.06 -6.44
CA GLN A 160 7.95 18.57 -7.80
C GLN A 160 9.44 18.76 -8.12
N LYS A 161 10.25 19.32 -7.20
CA LYS A 161 11.71 19.45 -7.35
C LYS A 161 12.41 18.09 -7.50
N MET A 162 11.87 17.04 -6.91
CA MET A 162 12.36 15.67 -7.05
C MET A 162 11.74 14.94 -8.24
N ASN A 163 11.07 15.64 -9.14
CA ASN A 163 10.36 15.08 -10.29
C ASN A 163 9.24 14.08 -9.91
N MET A 164 8.73 14.16 -8.69
CA MET A 164 7.58 13.41 -8.21
C MET A 164 6.31 14.23 -8.42
N ASN A 165 5.74 14.15 -9.61
CA ASN A 165 4.58 14.92 -10.02
C ASN A 165 3.64 14.07 -10.89
N ARG A 166 2.47 14.62 -11.22
CA ARG A 166 1.45 13.88 -11.94
C ARG A 166 1.89 13.48 -13.36
N ALA A 167 2.62 14.36 -14.07
CA ALA A 167 3.11 14.04 -15.42
C ALA A 167 4.07 12.85 -15.41
N THR A 168 4.94 12.78 -14.41
CA THR A 168 5.89 11.67 -14.25
C THR A 168 5.20 10.39 -13.78
N LEU A 169 4.33 10.49 -12.76
CA LEU A 169 3.73 9.31 -12.13
C LEU A 169 2.58 8.70 -12.96
N PHE A 170 2.02 9.45 -13.90
CA PHE A 170 0.97 9.00 -14.81
C PHE A 170 1.41 9.23 -16.26
N PRO A 171 2.20 8.31 -16.84
CA PRO A 171 2.67 8.47 -18.20
C PRO A 171 1.52 8.56 -19.19
N GLY A 172 1.65 9.46 -20.17
CA GLY A 172 0.65 9.74 -21.19
C GLY A 172 0.02 11.11 -21.10
N LEU A 173 -0.80 11.45 -22.10
CA LEU A 173 -1.40 12.78 -22.26
C LEU A 173 -2.30 13.19 -21.08
N GLU A 174 -3.05 12.25 -20.49
CA GLU A 174 -3.93 12.53 -19.37
C GLU A 174 -3.13 13.01 -18.14
N GLY A 175 -2.07 12.29 -17.78
CA GLY A 175 -1.20 12.66 -16.67
C GLY A 175 -0.54 14.02 -16.88
N PHE A 176 -0.06 14.27 -18.10
CA PHE A 176 0.52 15.55 -18.47
C PHE A 176 -0.51 16.68 -18.39
N ALA A 177 -1.68 16.53 -19.01
CA ALA A 177 -2.73 17.56 -18.99
C ALA A 177 -3.18 17.88 -17.55
N CYS A 178 -3.38 16.85 -16.71
CA CYS A 178 -3.70 17.05 -15.31
C CYS A 178 -2.58 17.76 -14.53
N SER A 179 -1.32 17.56 -14.91
CA SER A 179 -0.19 18.22 -14.24
C SER A 179 -0.15 19.72 -14.45
N LEU A 180 -0.65 20.22 -15.58
CA LEU A 180 -0.69 21.65 -15.88
C LEU A 180 -1.50 22.42 -14.84
N ASN A 181 -2.56 21.85 -14.30
CA ASN A 181 -3.34 22.46 -13.21
C ASN A 181 -2.52 22.66 -11.94
N SER A 182 -1.53 21.81 -11.70
CA SER A 182 -0.66 21.90 -10.53
C SER A 182 0.32 23.06 -10.65
N PHE A 183 0.84 23.36 -11.84
CA PHE A 183 1.76 24.48 -12.07
C PHE A 183 1.14 25.83 -11.76
N LEU A 184 -0.16 26.00 -11.97
CA LEU A 184 -0.90 27.24 -11.68
C LEU A 184 -1.07 27.47 -10.16
N SER A 185 -0.81 26.48 -9.34
CA SER A 185 -1.12 26.49 -7.90
C SER A 185 0.08 26.73 -7.00
N PHE A 186 1.32 26.84 -7.52
CA PHE A 186 2.52 27.04 -6.72
C PHE A 186 2.89 28.53 -6.63
N PRO A 187 2.60 29.22 -5.51
CA PRO A 187 3.25 30.50 -5.23
C PRO A 187 4.75 30.23 -4.95
N GLU A 188 5.59 31.20 -5.21
CA GLU A 188 7.00 31.17 -4.79
C GLU A 188 7.08 30.85 -3.30
N VAL A 189 7.51 29.64 -2.97
CA VAL A 189 7.69 29.23 -1.57
C VAL A 189 9.00 29.82 -1.08
N THR A 190 8.91 30.86 -0.31
CA THR A 190 10.02 31.37 0.49
C THR A 190 10.43 30.26 1.48
N THR A 191 11.64 29.78 1.31
CA THR A 191 12.26 28.67 2.02
C THR A 191 12.38 28.90 3.52
N VAL A 192 11.39 28.50 4.28
CA VAL A 192 11.56 28.25 5.72
C VAL A 192 11.00 26.88 6.02
N LEU A 193 11.91 25.92 6.21
CA LEU A 193 11.53 24.61 6.79
C LEU A 193 10.83 24.88 8.14
N PRO A 194 9.65 24.30 8.38
CA PRO A 194 9.04 24.44 9.70
C PRO A 194 9.95 23.81 10.74
N LYS A 195 10.38 24.61 11.72
CA LYS A 195 11.21 24.16 12.86
C LYS A 195 10.48 23.22 13.81
N ASP A 196 9.26 22.85 13.49
CA ASP A 196 8.35 22.20 14.41
C ASP A 196 7.94 20.80 13.91
N SER A 197 8.49 19.77 14.57
CA SER A 197 8.19 18.35 14.33
C SER A 197 6.78 17.93 14.76
N ARG A 198 5.92 18.85 15.17
CA ARG A 198 4.56 18.59 15.70
C ARG A 198 3.57 18.10 14.68
N TYR A 199 3.90 18.12 13.38
CA TYR A 199 2.98 17.74 12.30
C TYR A 199 2.85 16.24 12.03
N VAL A 200 3.73 15.42 12.63
CA VAL A 200 3.70 13.98 12.41
C VAL A 200 3.61 13.25 13.75
N THR A 201 2.53 12.53 13.96
CA THR A 201 2.40 11.64 15.12
C THR A 201 2.44 10.19 14.66
N ASN A 202 3.36 9.40 15.22
CA ASN A 202 3.45 7.97 14.94
C ASN A 202 2.59 7.21 15.97
N ARG A 203 1.27 7.09 15.69
CA ARG A 203 0.35 6.32 16.54
C ARG A 203 -0.51 5.40 15.70
N TYR A 204 -0.32 4.12 15.86
CA TYR A 204 -1.24 3.11 15.38
C TYR A 204 -2.05 2.56 16.55
N ASN A 205 -3.28 3.03 16.71
CA ASN A 205 -4.25 2.50 17.68
C ASN A 205 -5.20 1.56 16.95
N ALA A 206 -4.73 0.35 16.59
CA ALA A 206 -5.64 -0.70 16.15
C ALA A 206 -6.60 -1.03 17.29
N ARG A 207 -7.91 -0.96 17.04
CA ARG A 207 -8.88 -1.57 17.94
C ARG A 207 -8.71 -3.08 17.84
N TRP A 208 -7.97 -3.64 18.80
CA TRP A 208 -7.76 -5.07 18.87
C TRP A 208 -9.10 -5.77 19.16
N PRO A 209 -9.47 -6.83 18.40
CA PRO A 209 -10.69 -7.58 18.65
C PRO A 209 -10.77 -8.06 20.11
N LYS A 210 -11.90 -7.82 20.79
CA LYS A 210 -12.10 -8.18 22.21
C LYS A 210 -11.84 -9.66 22.48
N SER A 211 -12.04 -10.55 21.50
CA SER A 211 -11.79 -11.98 21.59
C SER A 211 -10.33 -12.36 21.81
N LYS A 212 -9.37 -11.55 21.32
CA LYS A 212 -7.93 -11.82 21.50
C LYS A 212 -7.35 -11.21 22.79
N LYS A 213 -8.09 -10.32 23.49
CA LYS A 213 -7.66 -9.80 24.80
C LYS A 213 -7.67 -10.85 25.92
N LYS A 214 -8.46 -11.93 25.78
CA LYS A 214 -8.55 -13.00 26.78
C LYS A 214 -7.40 -14.01 26.76
N ILE A 215 -6.62 -14.09 25.67
CA ILE A 215 -5.55 -15.08 25.51
C ILE A 215 -4.22 -14.60 26.12
N ILE A 216 -4.08 -13.30 26.39
CA ILE A 216 -2.82 -12.71 26.91
C ILE A 216 -2.80 -12.65 28.47
N ARG A 217 -3.85 -13.18 29.15
CA ARG A 217 -3.90 -13.21 30.62
C ARG A 217 -3.85 -14.64 31.19
N LYS A 218 -2.85 -15.41 30.76
CA LYS A 218 -2.40 -16.59 31.50
C LYS A 218 -0.90 -16.78 31.32
#